data_6f4c198fa8feb97b972f9e72ef78f738
#
_entry.id   6f4c198fa8feb97b972f9e72ef78f738
#
_cell.length_a   1.000
_cell.length_b   1.000
_cell.length_c   1.000
_cell.angle_alpha   90.00
_cell.angle_beta   90.00
_cell.angle_gamma   90.00
#
_symmetry.space_group_name_H-M   'P 1'
#
loop_
_entity.id
_entity.type
_entity.pdbx_description
1 polymer ?
#
loop_
_entity_poly.entity_id
_entity_poly.type
_entity_poly.pdbx_seq_one_letter_code
_entity_poly.pdbx_strand_id
1 'polypeptide(L)'
;MTPYIILLKGSEYNMSKWDKLLSRILSLSNDMRFDELQKVLESYGYVMKNPSGGSSHYTFRKDGCVPITIPKHSPIKKTYVEMVKNVIESEETK
;
A
#
# COMPACT_ATOMS: atom_id res chain seq x y z
N MET A 1 6.89 -3.13 17.82
CA MET A 1 6.20 -1.90 17.38
C MET A 1 7.00 -1.22 16.28
N THR A 2 6.33 -0.85 15.22
CA THR A 2 7.01 -0.17 14.11
C THR A 2 7.19 1.31 14.42
N PRO A 3 8.27 1.95 13.88
CA PRO A 3 8.43 3.39 14.04
C PRO A 3 7.22 4.18 13.55
N TYR A 4 6.56 3.66 12.53
CA TYR A 4 5.40 4.34 12.00
C TYR A 4 4.25 4.42 13.01
N ILE A 5 4.05 3.35 13.78
CA ILE A 5 2.99 3.34 14.81
C ILE A 5 3.30 4.39 15.88
N ILE A 6 4.57 4.52 16.25
CA ILE A 6 4.99 5.54 17.20
C ILE A 6 4.71 6.92 16.63
N LEU A 7 5.03 7.12 15.36
CA LEU A 7 4.79 8.38 14.69
C LEU A 7 3.31 8.74 14.69
N LEU A 8 2.45 7.77 14.44
CA LEU A 8 1.00 8.03 14.44
C LEU A 8 0.53 8.54 15.79
N LYS A 9 1.02 7.95 16.87
CA LYS A 9 0.65 8.42 18.20
C LYS A 9 1.15 9.83 18.46
N GLY A 10 2.36 10.14 18.00
CA GLY A 10 2.93 11.45 18.21
C GLY A 10 2.35 12.53 17.32
N SER A 11 1.71 12.13 16.23
CA SER A 11 1.22 13.09 15.24
C SER A 11 -0.30 13.12 15.14
N GLU A 12 -1.00 12.69 16.16
CA GLU A 12 -2.47 12.64 16.11
C GLU A 12 -3.11 14.01 15.86
N TYR A 13 -2.43 15.08 16.21
CA TYR A 13 -2.92 16.44 15.97
C TYR A 13 -2.54 16.98 14.60
N ASN A 14 -1.46 16.46 14.02
CA ASN A 14 -0.90 16.98 12.78
C ASN A 14 -0.68 15.89 11.75
N MET A 15 -1.60 14.93 11.71
CA MET A 15 -1.49 13.82 10.80
C MET A 15 -1.57 14.30 9.37
N SER A 16 -0.53 14.05 8.57
CA SER A 16 -0.50 14.42 7.17
C SER A 16 -1.45 13.54 6.37
N LYS A 17 -1.72 13.94 5.13
CA LYS A 17 -2.52 13.11 4.24
C LYS A 17 -1.86 11.76 4.01
N TRP A 18 -0.53 11.76 3.93
CA TRP A 18 0.23 10.52 3.77
C TRP A 18 0.06 9.60 4.96
N ASP A 19 0.17 10.14 6.17
CA ASP A 19 0.00 9.36 7.39
C ASP A 19 -1.41 8.78 7.48
N LYS A 20 -2.41 9.55 7.08
CA LYS A 20 -3.79 9.07 7.08
C LYS A 20 -3.97 7.93 6.08
N LEU A 21 -3.34 8.05 4.92
CA LEU A 21 -3.41 7.00 3.90
C LEU A 21 -2.81 5.70 4.43
N LEU A 22 -1.60 5.77 5.01
CA LEU A 22 -0.97 4.58 5.57
C LEU A 22 -1.80 4.00 6.71
N SER A 23 -2.40 4.85 7.53
CA SER A 23 -3.24 4.40 8.64
C SER A 23 -4.46 3.61 8.13
N ARG A 24 -5.07 4.07 7.04
CA ARG A 24 -6.21 3.37 6.45
C ARG A 24 -5.81 1.99 5.94
N ILE A 25 -4.64 1.89 5.34
CA ILE A 25 -4.14 0.59 4.86
C ILE A 25 -3.87 -0.33 6.04
N LEU A 26 -3.20 0.18 7.07
CA LEU A 26 -2.87 -0.64 8.25
C LEU A 26 -4.11 -1.14 8.98
N SER A 27 -5.21 -0.39 8.93
CA SER A 27 -6.46 -0.81 9.52
C SER A 27 -7.34 -1.64 8.59
N LEU A 28 -6.84 -1.94 7.39
CA LEU A 28 -7.56 -2.71 6.37
C LEU A 28 -8.89 -2.08 6.00
N SER A 29 -8.87 -0.77 5.76
CA SER A 29 -10.06 -0.04 5.36
C SER A 29 -10.65 -0.65 4.10
N ASN A 30 -11.98 -0.67 4.01
CA ASN A 30 -12.68 -1.27 2.88
C ASN A 30 -13.04 -0.26 1.79
N ASP A 31 -12.52 0.96 1.89
CA ASP A 31 -12.77 2.00 0.90
C ASP A 31 -11.49 2.45 0.17
N MET A 32 -10.48 1.59 0.15
CA MET A 32 -9.22 1.92 -0.52
C MET A 32 -9.38 1.93 -2.03
N ARG A 33 -8.68 2.86 -2.67
CA ARG A 33 -8.68 3.00 -4.13
C ARG A 33 -7.37 2.50 -4.71
N PHE A 34 -7.42 2.07 -5.96
CA PHE A 34 -6.23 1.53 -6.63
C PHE A 34 -5.05 2.53 -6.62
N ASP A 35 -5.32 3.78 -6.97
CA ASP A 35 -4.25 4.79 -7.04
C ASP A 35 -3.64 5.08 -5.68
N GLU A 36 -4.39 4.88 -4.61
CA GLU A 36 -3.85 5.05 -3.26
C GLU A 36 -2.83 3.97 -2.94
N LEU A 37 -3.14 2.72 -3.28
CA LEU A 37 -2.20 1.61 -3.07
C LEU A 37 -0.99 1.76 -3.98
N GLN A 38 -1.20 2.21 -5.20
CA GLN A 38 -0.11 2.44 -6.14
C GLN A 38 0.90 3.45 -5.58
N LYS A 39 0.41 4.56 -5.04
CA LYS A 39 1.29 5.58 -4.47
C LYS A 39 2.16 5.01 -3.36
N VAL A 40 1.56 4.20 -2.49
CA VAL A 40 2.29 3.62 -1.37
C VAL A 40 3.34 2.65 -1.86
N LEU A 41 2.97 1.74 -2.77
CA LEU A 41 3.93 0.78 -3.29
C LEU A 41 5.09 1.47 -4.01
N GLU A 42 4.79 2.48 -4.81
CA GLU A 42 5.83 3.21 -5.53
C GLU A 42 6.75 3.95 -4.57
N SER A 43 6.24 4.42 -3.44
CA SER A 43 7.07 5.09 -2.45
C SER A 43 8.08 4.15 -1.80
N TYR A 44 7.81 2.85 -1.82
CA TYR A 44 8.73 1.84 -1.31
C TYR A 44 9.59 1.22 -2.39
N GLY A 45 9.55 1.77 -3.60
CA GLY A 45 10.43 1.33 -4.67
C GLY A 45 9.85 0.32 -5.64
N TYR A 46 8.57 0.00 -5.51
CA TYR A 46 7.93 -0.89 -6.47
C TYR A 46 7.67 -0.17 -7.78
N VAL A 47 7.79 -0.91 -8.88
CA VAL A 47 7.51 -0.39 -10.23
C VAL A 47 6.29 -1.11 -10.77
N MET A 48 5.31 -0.34 -11.24
CA MET A 48 4.09 -0.91 -11.79
C MET A 48 4.30 -1.27 -13.26
N LYS A 49 3.87 -2.48 -13.62
CA LYS A 49 3.88 -2.94 -14.99
C LYS A 49 2.45 -2.95 -15.52
N ASN A 50 2.26 -2.39 -16.69
CA ASN A 50 0.97 -2.43 -17.35
C ASN A 50 0.65 -3.85 -17.77
N PRO A 51 -0.60 -4.27 -17.63
CA PRO A 51 -0.97 -5.60 -18.07
C PRO A 51 -0.93 -5.67 -19.61
N SER A 52 -0.66 -6.85 -20.13
CA SER A 52 -0.76 -7.10 -21.56
C SER A 52 -2.13 -7.73 -21.87
N GLY A 53 -2.61 -7.54 -23.09
CA GLY A 53 -3.83 -8.18 -23.53
C GLY A 53 -5.12 -7.67 -22.90
N GLY A 54 -5.13 -6.43 -22.39
CA GLY A 54 -6.35 -5.82 -21.89
C GLY A 54 -6.77 -6.23 -20.48
N SER A 55 -5.89 -6.91 -19.75
CA SER A 55 -6.16 -7.27 -18.36
C SER A 55 -6.26 -6.04 -17.49
N SER A 56 -7.10 -6.09 -16.45
CA SER A 56 -7.20 -5.03 -15.46
C SER A 56 -6.31 -5.28 -14.25
N HIS A 57 -5.48 -6.31 -14.28
CA HIS A 57 -4.57 -6.66 -13.18
C HIS A 57 -3.20 -6.07 -13.44
N TYR A 58 -2.74 -5.24 -12.51
CA TYR A 58 -1.44 -4.57 -12.61
C TYR A 58 -0.47 -5.19 -11.63
N THR A 59 0.75 -5.49 -12.08
CA THR A 59 1.76 -6.13 -11.25
C THR A 59 2.79 -5.11 -10.82
N PHE A 60 3.07 -5.07 -9.52
CA PHE A 60 4.08 -4.21 -8.91
C PHE A 60 5.28 -5.08 -8.55
N ARG A 61 6.46 -4.68 -9.01
CA ARG A 61 7.69 -5.46 -8.80
C ARG A 61 8.76 -4.62 -8.14
N LYS A 62 9.52 -5.27 -7.28
CA LYS A 62 10.68 -4.67 -6.63
C LYS A 62 11.73 -5.76 -6.48
N ASP A 63 13.00 -5.44 -6.78
CA ASP A 63 14.08 -6.41 -6.68
C ASP A 63 14.16 -7.00 -5.29
N GLY A 64 14.26 -8.33 -5.22
CA GLY A 64 14.34 -9.03 -3.95
C GLY A 64 13.02 -9.22 -3.24
N CYS A 65 11.92 -8.81 -3.84
CA CYS A 65 10.60 -8.91 -3.22
C CYS A 65 9.65 -9.69 -4.11
N VAL A 66 8.65 -10.30 -3.48
CA VAL A 66 7.61 -11.02 -4.22
C VAL A 66 6.74 -10.02 -4.95
N PRO A 67 6.43 -10.27 -6.24
CA PRO A 67 5.54 -9.38 -6.99
C PRO A 67 4.15 -9.32 -6.39
N ILE A 68 3.51 -8.16 -6.51
CA ILE A 68 2.16 -7.95 -6.01
C ILE A 68 1.27 -7.56 -7.18
N THR A 69 0.20 -8.31 -7.39
CA THR A 69 -0.75 -8.03 -8.48
C THR A 69 -2.06 -7.56 -7.89
N ILE A 70 -2.52 -6.39 -8.34
CA ILE A 70 -3.74 -5.77 -7.83
C ILE A 70 -4.66 -5.44 -9.01
N PRO A 71 -5.92 -5.87 -8.96
CA PRO A 71 -6.88 -5.50 -10.00
C PRO A 71 -7.23 -4.00 -9.89
N LYS A 72 -7.33 -3.34 -11.03
CA LYS A 72 -7.63 -1.92 -11.07
C LYS A 72 -9.13 -1.69 -11.06
N HIS A 73 -9.69 -1.78 -9.89
CA HIS A 73 -11.09 -1.40 -9.65
C HIS A 73 -11.22 -0.95 -8.19
N SER A 74 -12.23 -0.15 -7.93
CA SER A 74 -12.43 0.39 -6.58
C SER A 74 -13.84 0.05 -6.12
N PRO A 75 -14.02 -0.20 -4.82
CA PRO A 75 -12.96 -0.27 -3.81
C PRO A 75 -12.13 -1.55 -3.93
N ILE A 76 -10.91 -1.50 -3.44
CA ILE A 76 -10.01 -2.65 -3.49
C ILE A 76 -10.38 -3.64 -2.39
N LYS A 77 -10.40 -4.92 -2.72
CA LYS A 77 -10.72 -5.95 -1.73
C LYS A 77 -9.66 -6.01 -0.64
N LYS A 78 -10.10 -6.36 0.58
CA LYS A 78 -9.20 -6.42 1.74
C LYS A 78 -7.97 -7.30 1.51
N THR A 79 -8.12 -8.40 0.78
CA THR A 79 -6.99 -9.27 0.48
C THR A 79 -5.82 -8.51 -0.11
N TYR A 80 -6.11 -7.61 -1.05
CA TYR A 80 -5.06 -6.82 -1.70
C TYR A 80 -4.55 -5.71 -0.79
N VAL A 81 -5.44 -5.11 0.00
CA VAL A 81 -5.03 -4.11 0.98
C VAL A 81 -4.07 -4.73 2.00
N GLU A 82 -4.34 -5.97 2.40
CA GLU A 82 -3.48 -6.70 3.32
C GLU A 82 -2.09 -6.93 2.75
N MET A 83 -2.00 -7.21 1.45
CA MET A 83 -0.70 -7.35 0.80
C MET A 83 0.12 -6.07 0.91
N VAL A 84 -0.51 -4.92 0.72
CA VAL A 84 0.18 -3.64 0.83
C VAL A 84 0.52 -3.35 2.29
N LYS A 85 -0.36 -3.69 3.20
CA LYS A 85 -0.08 -3.56 4.63
C LYS A 85 1.18 -4.33 5.01
N ASN A 86 1.30 -5.56 4.49
CA ASN A 86 2.49 -6.38 4.77
C ASN A 86 3.76 -5.71 4.25
N VAL A 87 3.68 -5.04 3.10
CA VAL A 87 4.82 -4.29 2.58
C VAL A 87 5.20 -3.16 3.54
N ILE A 88 4.22 -2.40 4.01
CA ILE A 88 4.48 -1.30 4.93
C ILE A 88 5.17 -1.82 6.18
N GLU A 89 4.64 -2.89 6.77
CA GLU A 89 5.20 -3.45 7.99
C GLU A 89 6.61 -3.99 7.76
N SER A 90 6.84 -4.64 6.64
CA SER A 90 8.17 -5.16 6.30
C SER A 90 9.19 -4.03 6.12
N GLU A 91 8.81 -2.96 5.43
CA GLU A 91 9.71 -1.85 5.19
C GLU A 91 10.01 -1.07 6.46
N GLU A 92 9.00 -0.92 7.34
CA GLU A 92 9.18 -0.14 8.56
C GLU A 92 9.95 -0.89 9.63
N THR A 93 10.12 -2.20 9.50
CA THR A 93 10.86 -2.99 10.49
C THR A 93 12.27 -3.35 10.04
N LYS A 94 12.72 -2.84 8.92
CA LYS A 94 14.10 -3.06 8.44
C LYS A 94 15.13 -2.34 9.29
#